data_affa21fcc5a2d51d66614f78312acfd0
#
_entry.id   affa21fcc5a2d51d66614f78312acfd0
#
_cell.length_a   1.000
_cell.length_b   1.000
_cell.length_c   1.000
_cell.angle_alpha   90.00
_cell.angle_beta   90.00
_cell.angle_gamma   90.00
#
_symmetry.space_group_name_H-M   'P 1'
#
loop_
_entity.id
_entity.type
_entity.pdbx_description
1 polymer ?
#
loop_
_entity_poly.entity_id
_entity_poly.type
_entity_poly.pdbx_seq_one_letter_code
_entity_poly.pdbx_strand_id
1 'polypeptide(L)'
;MVGGLLFFGGAATAFRLFSHVQSRVDIWLHPFADPDGNGYQLVQALYGFAWGGLVGRGLGEGMPERVPYAESDFILAAIGEELGLTAVMAVLLLYGLVVERALRAALISRDGFGKLVATGLAAVFALQIFVVIGGVTRLIPLTGLTTPFLSYGGSSLVANWVIIAILLRISDQARRPLPDLTETEDADEQATQIVKVVDR
;
A
#
# COMPACT_ATOMS: atom_id res chain seq x y z
N MET A 1 2.31 16.77 19.40
CA MET A 1 2.91 16.23 20.64
C MET A 1 2.03 15.16 21.30
N VAL A 2 0.72 15.39 21.54
CA VAL A 2 -0.18 14.40 22.19
C VAL A 2 -0.24 13.07 21.44
N GLY A 3 -0.36 13.07 20.10
CA GLY A 3 -0.38 11.84 19.30
C GLY A 3 0.90 11.00 19.42
N GLY A 4 2.06 11.64 19.49
CA GLY A 4 3.32 10.94 19.71
C GLY A 4 3.40 10.28 21.10
N LEU A 5 2.99 11.00 22.14
CA LEU A 5 2.94 10.45 23.48
C LEU A 5 1.97 9.26 23.59
N LEU A 6 0.80 9.35 22.96
CA LEU A 6 -0.17 8.26 22.93
C LEU A 6 0.37 7.05 22.15
N PHE A 7 1.06 7.28 21.03
CA PHE A 7 1.66 6.22 20.23
C PHE A 7 2.78 5.48 21.01
N PHE A 8 3.75 6.20 21.55
CA PHE A 8 4.85 5.58 22.31
C PHE A 8 4.37 4.97 23.64
N GLY A 9 3.44 5.64 24.33
CA GLY A 9 2.83 5.08 25.55
C GLY A 9 2.04 3.82 25.26
N GLY A 10 1.24 3.82 24.20
CA GLY A 10 0.48 2.65 23.74
C GLY A 10 1.40 1.50 23.32
N ALA A 11 2.46 1.78 22.57
CA ALA A 11 3.45 0.78 22.14
C ALA A 11 4.17 0.15 23.36
N ALA A 12 4.60 0.97 24.31
CA ALA A 12 5.25 0.48 25.54
C ALA A 12 4.30 -0.37 26.40
N THR A 13 3.04 0.01 26.47
CA THR A 13 2.00 -0.74 27.20
C THR A 13 1.73 -2.07 26.49
N ALA A 14 1.58 -2.05 25.15
CA ALA A 14 1.38 -3.26 24.37
C ALA A 14 2.56 -4.24 24.49
N PHE A 15 3.79 -3.73 24.44
CA PHE A 15 4.99 -4.55 24.67
C PHE A 15 5.00 -5.23 26.04
N ARG A 16 4.52 -4.55 27.09
CA ARG A 16 4.49 -5.12 28.46
C ARG A 16 3.36 -6.12 28.68
N LEU A 17 2.21 -5.92 28.01
CA LEU A 17 0.99 -6.70 28.27
C LEU A 17 0.85 -7.92 27.36
N PHE A 18 1.41 -7.87 26.15
CA PHE A 18 1.18 -8.92 25.13
C PHE A 18 2.46 -9.71 24.83
N SER A 19 2.49 -10.97 25.20
CA SER A 19 3.62 -11.88 24.95
C SER A 19 3.95 -12.05 23.47
N HIS A 20 2.95 -12.04 22.57
CA HIS A 20 3.16 -12.12 21.13
C HIS A 20 3.87 -10.88 20.56
N VAL A 21 3.69 -9.69 21.17
CA VAL A 21 4.43 -8.48 20.79
C VAL A 21 5.89 -8.61 21.20
N GLN A 22 6.14 -9.11 22.41
CA GLN A 22 7.50 -9.38 22.90
C GLN A 22 8.22 -10.38 21.99
N SER A 23 7.56 -11.50 21.64
CA SER A 23 8.12 -12.50 20.73
C SER A 23 8.47 -11.92 19.36
N ARG A 24 7.60 -11.08 18.77
CA ARG A 24 7.89 -10.42 17.48
C ARG A 24 9.08 -9.46 17.54
N VAL A 25 9.22 -8.71 18.64
CA VAL A 25 10.36 -7.84 18.85
C VAL A 25 11.64 -8.64 19.07
N ASP A 26 11.58 -9.74 19.82
CA ASP A 26 12.71 -10.62 20.05
C ASP A 26 13.20 -11.29 18.76
N ILE A 27 12.29 -11.85 17.96
CA ILE A 27 12.59 -12.41 16.64
C ILE A 27 13.22 -11.34 15.71
N TRP A 28 12.72 -10.10 15.78
CA TRP A 28 13.27 -9.00 14.98
C TRP A 28 14.70 -8.66 15.38
N LEU A 29 14.99 -8.59 16.68
CA LEU A 29 16.33 -8.27 17.19
C LEU A 29 17.29 -9.45 17.06
N HIS A 30 16.82 -10.66 17.33
CA HIS A 30 17.65 -11.86 17.43
C HIS A 30 17.08 -13.05 16.62
N PRO A 31 16.87 -12.92 15.28
CA PRO A 31 16.22 -13.97 14.47
C PRO A 31 17.01 -15.29 14.45
N PHE A 32 18.32 -15.21 14.59
CA PHE A 32 19.21 -16.38 14.58
C PHE A 32 19.40 -17.02 15.97
N ALA A 33 18.76 -16.52 17.02
CA ALA A 33 18.80 -17.14 18.35
C ALA A 33 18.00 -18.45 18.39
N ASP A 34 16.89 -18.52 17.62
CA ASP A 34 16.05 -19.71 17.46
C ASP A 34 15.66 -19.87 15.98
N PRO A 35 16.62 -20.26 15.12
CA PRO A 35 16.42 -20.27 13.67
C PRO A 35 15.50 -21.39 13.20
N ASP A 36 15.31 -22.44 13.98
CA ASP A 36 14.46 -23.59 13.66
C ASP A 36 13.08 -23.53 14.35
N GLY A 37 12.90 -22.55 15.27
CA GLY A 37 11.66 -22.32 15.99
C GLY A 37 10.98 -20.99 15.60
N ASN A 38 10.87 -20.09 16.55
CA ASN A 38 10.15 -18.83 16.36
C ASN A 38 10.73 -17.92 15.27
N GLY A 39 12.06 -17.96 15.04
CA GLY A 39 12.76 -17.19 14.01
C GLY A 39 12.69 -17.78 12.61
N TYR A 40 12.23 -19.02 12.45
CA TYR A 40 12.33 -19.80 11.21
C TYR A 40 11.84 -19.04 9.98
N GLN A 41 10.65 -18.46 10.03
CA GLN A 41 10.07 -17.75 8.87
C GLN A 41 10.95 -16.60 8.40
N LEU A 42 11.39 -15.74 9.34
CA LEU A 42 12.20 -14.57 9.01
C LEU A 42 13.61 -14.99 8.53
N VAL A 43 14.19 -16.01 9.14
CA VAL A 43 15.51 -16.55 8.75
C VAL A 43 15.46 -17.12 7.34
N GLN A 44 14.43 -17.93 7.02
CA GLN A 44 14.25 -18.48 5.66
C GLN A 44 14.04 -17.37 4.63
N ALA A 45 13.25 -16.35 4.95
CA ALA A 45 13.06 -15.19 4.07
C ALA A 45 14.38 -14.44 3.80
N LEU A 46 15.21 -14.25 4.83
CA LEU A 46 16.53 -13.63 4.68
C LEU A 46 17.47 -14.48 3.81
N TYR A 47 17.41 -15.81 3.97
CA TYR A 47 18.16 -16.72 3.10
C TYR A 47 17.65 -16.66 1.66
N GLY A 48 16.34 -16.59 1.43
CA GLY A 48 15.77 -16.42 0.10
C GLY A 48 16.33 -15.16 -0.61
N PHE A 49 16.34 -14.02 0.07
CA PHE A 49 16.96 -12.80 -0.46
C PHE A 49 18.47 -12.96 -0.73
N ALA A 50 19.19 -13.62 0.18
CA ALA A 50 20.62 -13.83 0.01
C ALA A 50 20.92 -14.76 -1.18
N TRP A 51 20.13 -15.79 -1.40
CA TRP A 51 20.31 -16.74 -2.52
C TRP A 51 19.89 -16.12 -3.86
N GLY A 52 18.87 -15.28 -3.88
CA GLY A 52 18.43 -14.61 -5.10
C GLY A 52 19.44 -13.56 -5.61
N GLY A 53 20.18 -12.92 -4.72
CA GLY A 53 21.15 -11.90 -5.11
C GLY A 53 20.53 -10.77 -5.94
N LEU A 54 21.23 -10.30 -6.97
CA LEU A 54 20.74 -9.20 -7.82
C LEU A 54 19.77 -9.66 -8.90
N VAL A 55 20.02 -10.80 -9.53
CA VAL A 55 19.32 -11.26 -10.76
C VAL A 55 18.29 -12.36 -10.47
N GLY A 56 18.37 -12.98 -9.31
CA GLY A 56 17.56 -14.14 -8.95
C GLY A 56 18.20 -15.47 -9.39
N ARG A 57 17.56 -16.56 -8.93
CA ARG A 57 17.95 -17.93 -9.31
C ARG A 57 17.29 -18.37 -10.63
N GLY A 58 16.19 -17.75 -11.01
CA GLY A 58 15.32 -18.12 -12.12
C GLY A 58 13.93 -18.50 -11.62
N LEU A 59 12.91 -18.26 -12.45
CA LEU A 59 11.52 -18.64 -12.17
C LEU A 59 11.41 -20.15 -12.01
N GLY A 60 10.92 -20.60 -10.85
CA GLY A 60 10.77 -22.02 -10.51
C GLY A 60 12.08 -22.72 -10.12
N GLU A 61 13.22 -22.04 -10.09
CA GLU A 61 14.52 -22.57 -9.66
C GLU A 61 14.83 -22.23 -8.18
N GLY A 62 13.98 -21.43 -7.56
CA GLY A 62 14.01 -21.14 -6.12
C GLY A 62 13.34 -22.26 -5.31
N MET A 63 13.33 -22.08 -4.02
CA MET A 63 12.65 -22.95 -3.06
C MET A 63 11.77 -22.10 -2.12
N PRO A 64 10.85 -21.27 -2.65
CA PRO A 64 10.02 -20.39 -1.85
C PRO A 64 9.13 -21.16 -0.85
N GLU A 65 8.85 -22.42 -1.10
CA GLU A 65 8.11 -23.31 -0.20
C GLU A 65 8.82 -23.54 1.15
N ARG A 66 10.11 -23.24 1.25
CA ARG A 66 10.83 -23.27 2.52
C ARG A 66 10.45 -22.14 3.46
N VAL A 67 9.92 -21.05 2.90
CA VAL A 67 9.42 -19.92 3.68
C VAL A 67 7.95 -20.17 4.00
N PRO A 68 7.56 -20.46 5.24
CA PRO A 68 6.15 -20.60 5.60
C PRO A 68 5.38 -19.34 5.26
N TYR A 69 4.21 -19.51 4.65
CA TYR A 69 3.35 -18.39 4.19
C TYR A 69 4.03 -17.47 3.14
N ALA A 70 4.89 -18.07 2.28
CA ALA A 70 5.54 -17.33 1.19
C ALA A 70 4.53 -16.64 0.27
N GLU A 71 3.38 -17.27 0.03
CA GLU A 71 2.29 -16.76 -0.80
C GLU A 71 1.52 -15.57 -0.17
N SER A 72 1.66 -15.34 1.13
CA SER A 72 0.99 -14.26 1.83
C SER A 72 1.96 -13.19 2.35
N ASP A 73 2.54 -13.41 3.51
CA ASP A 73 3.33 -12.40 4.22
C ASP A 73 4.74 -12.22 3.63
N PHE A 74 5.28 -13.27 2.99
CA PHE A 74 6.65 -13.31 2.49
C PHE A 74 6.78 -13.40 0.97
N ILE A 75 5.74 -13.02 0.22
CA ILE A 75 5.77 -13.06 -1.26
C ILE A 75 6.94 -12.26 -1.84
N LEU A 76 7.36 -11.17 -1.19
CA LEU A 76 8.52 -10.40 -1.60
C LEU A 76 9.84 -11.15 -1.42
N ALA A 77 9.93 -12.07 -0.44
CA ALA A 77 11.09 -12.94 -0.28
C ALA A 77 11.15 -13.99 -1.39
N ALA A 78 10.00 -14.57 -1.76
CA ALA A 78 9.89 -15.47 -2.90
C ALA A 78 10.29 -14.79 -4.22
N ILE A 79 9.76 -13.59 -4.48
CA ILE A 79 10.16 -12.76 -5.63
C ILE A 79 11.66 -12.44 -5.59
N GLY A 80 12.18 -12.12 -4.41
CA GLY A 80 13.61 -11.83 -4.22
C GLY A 80 14.50 -13.03 -4.47
N GLU A 81 14.07 -14.24 -4.13
CA GLU A 81 14.81 -15.48 -4.39
C GLU A 81 14.83 -15.84 -5.88
N GLU A 82 13.66 -15.83 -6.53
CA GLU A 82 13.53 -16.29 -7.91
C GLU A 82 13.96 -15.23 -8.94
N LEU A 83 13.56 -13.98 -8.74
CA LEU A 83 13.79 -12.88 -9.69
C LEU A 83 14.84 -11.86 -9.22
N GLY A 84 15.33 -12.02 -8.00
CA GLY A 84 16.39 -11.18 -7.46
C GLY A 84 15.93 -9.83 -6.93
N LEU A 85 16.90 -9.08 -6.40
CA LEU A 85 16.68 -7.75 -5.87
C LEU A 85 16.16 -6.77 -6.94
N THR A 86 16.52 -6.97 -8.20
CA THR A 86 16.04 -6.14 -9.33
C THR A 86 14.54 -6.20 -9.47
N ALA A 87 13.93 -7.36 -9.34
CA ALA A 87 12.47 -7.50 -9.39
C ALA A 87 11.79 -6.89 -8.16
N VAL A 88 12.36 -7.09 -6.98
CA VAL A 88 11.85 -6.44 -5.75
C VAL A 88 11.88 -4.93 -5.92
N MET A 89 12.97 -4.35 -6.41
CA MET A 89 13.08 -2.91 -6.67
C MET A 89 12.08 -2.43 -7.73
N ALA A 90 11.83 -3.22 -8.79
CA ALA A 90 10.82 -2.91 -9.80
C ALA A 90 9.41 -2.86 -9.19
N VAL A 91 9.05 -3.81 -8.32
CA VAL A 91 7.79 -3.80 -7.58
C VAL A 91 7.69 -2.57 -6.68
N LEU A 92 8.76 -2.21 -5.96
CA LEU A 92 8.80 -1.00 -5.13
C LEU A 92 8.61 0.27 -5.94
N LEU A 93 9.22 0.37 -7.11
CA LEU A 93 9.05 1.49 -8.03
C LEU A 93 7.60 1.59 -8.52
N LEU A 94 6.96 0.46 -8.87
CA LEU A 94 5.55 0.44 -9.25
C LEU A 94 4.65 0.96 -8.14
N TYR A 95 4.85 0.52 -6.90
CA TYR A 95 4.12 1.05 -5.76
C TYR A 95 4.38 2.54 -5.53
N GLY A 96 5.63 2.97 -5.67
CA GLY A 96 6.00 4.40 -5.58
C GLY A 96 5.28 5.24 -6.62
N LEU A 97 5.16 4.73 -7.86
CA LEU A 97 4.39 5.39 -8.93
C LEU A 97 2.89 5.48 -8.61
N VAL A 98 2.30 4.44 -8.00
CA VAL A 98 0.89 4.49 -7.57
C VAL A 98 0.70 5.58 -6.50
N VAL A 99 1.56 5.63 -5.50
CA VAL A 99 1.52 6.65 -4.44
C VAL A 99 1.71 8.05 -5.03
N GLU A 100 2.69 8.23 -5.91
CA GLU A 100 2.95 9.51 -6.59
C GLU A 100 1.72 9.97 -7.38
N ARG A 101 1.11 9.07 -8.16
CA ARG A 101 -0.09 9.38 -8.92
C ARG A 101 -1.27 9.76 -8.03
N ALA A 102 -1.45 9.06 -6.91
CA ALA A 102 -2.49 9.37 -5.93
C ALA A 102 -2.28 10.76 -5.29
N LEU A 103 -1.05 11.08 -4.87
CA LEU A 103 -0.72 12.39 -4.31
C LEU A 103 -0.85 13.50 -5.35
N ARG A 104 -0.46 13.24 -6.60
CA ARG A 104 -0.64 14.20 -7.69
C ARG A 104 -2.12 14.46 -7.98
N ALA A 105 -2.97 13.42 -7.96
CA ALA A 105 -4.43 13.58 -8.08
C ALA A 105 -5.00 14.41 -6.93
N ALA A 106 -4.51 14.22 -5.70
CA ALA A 106 -4.88 15.03 -4.55
C ALA A 106 -4.52 16.52 -4.74
N LEU A 107 -3.31 16.82 -5.26
CA LEU A 107 -2.84 18.18 -5.47
C LEU A 107 -3.68 18.96 -6.51
N ILE A 108 -4.11 18.29 -7.59
CA ILE A 108 -4.89 18.93 -8.66
C ILE A 108 -6.41 18.91 -8.39
N SER A 109 -6.87 18.19 -7.36
CA SER A 109 -8.28 18.13 -6.99
C SER A 109 -8.78 19.51 -6.58
N ARG A 110 -9.92 19.94 -7.14
CA ARG A 110 -10.58 21.21 -6.83
C ARG A 110 -11.46 21.13 -5.59
N ASP A 111 -11.95 19.92 -5.29
CA ASP A 111 -12.78 19.66 -4.12
C ASP A 111 -11.91 19.36 -2.89
N GLY A 112 -12.17 20.09 -1.80
CA GLY A 112 -11.44 19.91 -0.54
C GLY A 112 -11.61 18.52 0.06
N PHE A 113 -12.79 17.94 -0.05
CA PHE A 113 -13.05 16.57 0.44
C PHE A 113 -12.26 15.53 -0.38
N GLY A 114 -12.36 15.60 -1.71
CA GLY A 114 -11.62 14.71 -2.60
C GLY A 114 -10.10 14.80 -2.39
N LYS A 115 -9.58 16.01 -2.14
CA LYS A 115 -8.17 16.24 -1.81
C LYS A 115 -7.75 15.51 -0.53
N LEU A 116 -8.53 15.64 0.54
CA LEU A 116 -8.25 14.99 1.82
C LEU A 116 -8.34 13.46 1.71
N VAL A 117 -9.38 12.96 1.04
CA VAL A 117 -9.56 11.50 0.82
C VAL A 117 -8.41 10.93 0.01
N ALA A 118 -8.04 11.54 -1.12
CA ALA A 118 -6.94 11.07 -1.95
C ALA A 118 -5.60 11.08 -1.20
N THR A 119 -5.32 12.14 -0.43
CA THR A 119 -4.11 12.22 0.40
C THR A 119 -4.10 11.13 1.48
N GLY A 120 -5.23 10.94 2.17
CA GLY A 120 -5.37 9.91 3.21
C GLY A 120 -5.18 8.50 2.66
N LEU A 121 -5.84 8.16 1.55
CA LEU A 121 -5.72 6.86 0.91
C LEU A 121 -4.29 6.61 0.37
N ALA A 122 -3.65 7.62 -0.22
CA ALA A 122 -2.26 7.53 -0.66
C ALA A 122 -1.31 7.27 0.53
N ALA A 123 -1.53 7.96 1.65
CA ALA A 123 -0.72 7.79 2.86
C ALA A 123 -0.93 6.39 3.47
N VAL A 124 -2.16 5.90 3.56
CA VAL A 124 -2.46 4.54 4.06
C VAL A 124 -1.81 3.49 3.17
N PHE A 125 -1.92 3.62 1.85
CA PHE A 125 -1.31 2.68 0.91
C PHE A 125 0.22 2.70 1.00
N ALA A 126 0.84 3.88 1.06
CA ALA A 126 2.29 4.02 1.25
C ALA A 126 2.77 3.42 2.57
N LEU A 127 2.03 3.66 3.66
CA LEU A 127 2.34 3.11 4.98
C LEU A 127 2.22 1.59 5.00
N GLN A 128 1.19 1.03 4.37
CA GLN A 128 1.03 -0.42 4.24
C GLN A 128 2.24 -1.05 3.54
N ILE A 129 2.67 -0.50 2.41
CA ILE A 129 3.85 -0.96 1.67
C ILE A 129 5.11 -0.86 2.54
N PHE A 130 5.32 0.29 3.19
CA PHE A 130 6.48 0.48 4.07
C PHE A 130 6.53 -0.55 5.20
N VAL A 131 5.39 -0.82 5.85
CA VAL A 131 5.31 -1.76 6.96
C VAL A 131 5.53 -3.20 6.50
N VAL A 132 4.99 -3.61 5.35
CA VAL A 132 5.20 -4.95 4.80
C VAL A 132 6.67 -5.16 4.43
N ILE A 133 7.24 -4.25 3.64
CA ILE A 133 8.62 -4.35 3.19
C ILE A 133 9.59 -4.25 4.38
N GLY A 134 9.34 -3.29 5.27
CA GLY A 134 10.14 -3.11 6.47
C GLY A 134 10.14 -4.34 7.38
N GLY A 135 9.00 -5.02 7.49
CA GLY A 135 8.89 -6.27 8.24
C GLY A 135 9.70 -7.40 7.63
N VAL A 136 9.54 -7.65 6.33
CA VAL A 136 10.22 -8.74 5.61
C VAL A 136 11.73 -8.49 5.47
N THR A 137 12.16 -7.24 5.32
CA THR A 137 13.57 -6.86 5.25
C THR A 137 14.24 -6.65 6.61
N ARG A 138 13.51 -6.91 7.69
CA ARG A 138 14.01 -6.71 9.07
C ARG A 138 14.33 -5.25 9.42
N LEU A 139 13.74 -4.28 8.74
CA LEU A 139 13.88 -2.86 9.12
C LEU A 139 13.03 -2.54 10.36
N ILE A 140 11.85 -3.17 10.46
CA ILE A 140 10.93 -3.09 11.60
C ILE A 140 10.47 -4.50 12.00
N PRO A 141 9.85 -4.69 13.18
CA PRO A 141 9.27 -5.97 13.56
C PRO A 141 8.21 -6.44 12.56
N LEU A 142 8.19 -7.74 12.26
CA LEU A 142 7.24 -8.35 11.33
C LEU A 142 5.79 -8.15 11.81
N THR A 143 4.92 -7.68 10.91
CA THR A 143 3.53 -7.35 11.23
C THR A 143 2.51 -8.38 10.77
N GLY A 144 2.84 -9.20 9.76
CA GLY A 144 1.91 -10.15 9.14
C GLY A 144 0.86 -9.45 8.28
N LEU A 145 1.18 -8.30 7.70
CA LEU A 145 0.34 -7.63 6.71
C LEU A 145 0.66 -8.16 5.31
N THR A 146 -0.38 -8.32 4.51
CA THR A 146 -0.25 -8.76 3.12
C THR A 146 0.26 -7.65 2.20
N THR A 147 1.09 -8.02 1.23
CA THR A 147 1.57 -7.11 0.18
C THR A 147 0.42 -6.79 -0.78
N PRO A 148 0.09 -5.52 -1.03
CA PRO A 148 -1.02 -5.15 -1.92
C PRO A 148 -0.90 -5.82 -3.30
N PHE A 149 -1.98 -6.41 -3.79
CA PHE A 149 -2.12 -7.07 -5.09
C PHE A 149 -1.24 -8.30 -5.35
N LEU A 150 -0.20 -8.55 -4.58
CA LEU A 150 0.73 -9.66 -4.77
C LEU A 150 0.45 -10.82 -3.83
N SER A 151 0.15 -10.55 -2.57
CA SER A 151 -0.09 -11.58 -1.57
C SER A 151 -1.46 -12.24 -1.74
N TYR A 152 -1.50 -13.51 -1.42
CA TYR A 152 -2.76 -14.24 -1.26
C TYR A 152 -3.51 -13.71 -0.03
N GLY A 153 -4.65 -13.03 -0.28
CA GLY A 153 -5.47 -12.44 0.78
C GLY A 153 -6.72 -11.79 0.19
N GLY A 154 -7.86 -12.51 0.15
CA GLY A 154 -9.07 -12.05 -0.51
C GLY A 154 -9.60 -10.71 0.00
N SER A 155 -9.71 -10.52 1.31
CA SER A 155 -10.19 -9.26 1.90
C SER A 155 -9.25 -8.08 1.64
N SER A 156 -7.94 -8.30 1.75
CA SER A 156 -6.93 -7.29 1.45
C SER A 156 -6.96 -6.88 -0.02
N LEU A 157 -7.10 -7.85 -0.92
CA LEU A 157 -7.21 -7.60 -2.36
C LEU A 157 -8.42 -6.71 -2.68
N VAL A 158 -9.60 -7.04 -2.14
CA VAL A 158 -10.82 -6.23 -2.32
C VAL A 158 -10.62 -4.82 -1.77
N ALA A 159 -10.07 -4.68 -0.56
CA ALA A 159 -9.81 -3.37 0.04
C ALA A 159 -8.86 -2.51 -0.81
N ASN A 160 -7.77 -3.10 -1.31
CA ASN A 160 -6.82 -2.39 -2.18
C ASN A 160 -7.46 -1.99 -3.52
N TRP A 161 -8.33 -2.83 -4.13
CA TRP A 161 -9.09 -2.45 -5.32
C TRP A 161 -10.05 -1.30 -5.06
N VAL A 162 -10.72 -1.26 -3.90
CA VAL A 162 -11.58 -0.14 -3.50
C VAL A 162 -10.77 1.15 -3.37
N ILE A 163 -9.59 1.09 -2.74
CA ILE A 163 -8.68 2.25 -2.65
C ILE A 163 -8.34 2.79 -4.04
N ILE A 164 -7.90 1.91 -4.94
CA ILE A 164 -7.54 2.32 -6.32
C ILE A 164 -8.75 2.87 -7.08
N ALA A 165 -9.93 2.26 -6.95
CA ALA A 165 -11.14 2.75 -7.61
C ALA A 165 -11.51 4.18 -7.16
N ILE A 166 -11.44 4.46 -5.85
CA ILE A 166 -11.70 5.81 -5.31
C ILE A 166 -10.65 6.80 -5.84
N LEU A 167 -9.37 6.44 -5.81
CA LEU A 167 -8.28 7.29 -6.31
C LEU A 167 -8.43 7.59 -7.80
N LEU A 168 -8.81 6.60 -8.62
CA LEU A 168 -9.09 6.79 -10.04
C LEU A 168 -10.29 7.73 -10.25
N ARG A 169 -11.36 7.57 -9.46
CA ARG A 169 -12.54 8.44 -9.54
C ARG A 169 -12.19 9.89 -9.21
N ILE A 170 -11.40 10.13 -8.15
CA ILE A 170 -10.95 11.48 -7.79
C ILE A 170 -10.04 12.06 -8.88
N SER A 171 -9.14 11.26 -9.43
CA SER A 171 -8.25 11.66 -10.51
C SER A 171 -9.00 12.04 -11.79
N ASP A 172 -10.05 11.28 -12.15
CA ASP A 172 -10.92 11.59 -13.29
C ASP A 172 -11.66 12.91 -13.06
N GLN A 173 -12.29 13.07 -11.91
CA GLN A 173 -13.02 14.28 -11.55
C GLN A 173 -12.14 15.53 -11.54
N ALA A 174 -10.90 15.40 -11.03
CA ALA A 174 -9.96 16.51 -10.97
C ALA A 174 -9.49 17.00 -12.36
N ARG A 175 -9.56 16.14 -13.39
CA ARG A 175 -9.12 16.41 -14.76
C ARG A 175 -10.24 16.81 -15.71
N ARG A 176 -11.49 16.69 -15.30
CA ARG A 176 -12.63 17.09 -16.14
C ARG A 176 -12.56 18.57 -16.44
N PRO A 177 -12.78 18.99 -17.71
CA PRO A 177 -12.95 20.39 -18.07
C PRO A 177 -14.07 21.01 -17.22
N LEU A 178 -13.96 22.28 -16.93
CA LEU A 178 -15.09 23.02 -16.37
C LEU A 178 -16.22 23.04 -17.41
N PRO A 179 -17.49 22.95 -16.98
CA PRO A 179 -18.61 23.21 -17.88
C PRO A 179 -18.41 24.55 -18.56
N ASP A 180 -18.62 24.60 -19.87
CA ASP A 180 -18.53 25.84 -20.62
C ASP A 180 -19.71 26.73 -20.22
N LEU A 181 -19.43 27.81 -19.50
CA LEU A 181 -20.47 28.72 -19.00
C LEU A 181 -21.26 29.38 -20.14
N THR A 182 -20.66 29.45 -21.36
CA THR A 182 -21.35 29.96 -22.52
C THR A 182 -22.49 29.05 -22.99
N GLU A 183 -22.34 27.72 -22.90
CA GLU A 183 -23.45 26.80 -23.24
C GLU A 183 -24.60 26.88 -22.24
N THR A 184 -24.34 27.16 -20.96
CA THR A 184 -25.38 27.34 -19.95
C THR A 184 -26.11 28.68 -20.09
N GLU A 185 -25.40 29.78 -20.43
CA GLU A 185 -26.02 31.07 -20.70
C GLU A 185 -26.90 31.01 -21.96
N ASP A 186 -26.46 30.37 -23.03
CA ASP A 186 -27.26 30.20 -24.27
C ASP A 186 -28.50 29.34 -24.00
N ALA A 187 -28.41 28.28 -23.17
CA ALA A 187 -29.54 27.44 -22.80
C ALA A 187 -30.58 28.20 -21.92
N ASP A 188 -30.11 29.01 -20.98
CA ASP A 188 -30.96 29.87 -20.11
C ASP A 188 -31.60 31.01 -20.90
N GLU A 189 -30.90 31.61 -21.87
CA GLU A 189 -31.51 32.61 -22.78
C GLU A 189 -32.59 32.01 -23.67
N GLN A 190 -32.35 30.82 -24.23
CA GLN A 190 -33.34 30.08 -25.02
C GLN A 190 -34.57 29.71 -24.19
N ALA A 191 -34.38 29.18 -22.97
CA ALA A 191 -35.47 28.88 -22.06
C ALA A 191 -36.30 30.13 -21.71
N THR A 192 -35.65 31.24 -21.47
CA THR A 192 -36.31 32.56 -21.18
C THR A 192 -37.08 33.05 -22.37
N GLN A 193 -36.61 32.88 -23.62
CA GLN A 193 -37.33 33.27 -24.83
C GLN A 193 -38.60 32.40 -25.07
N ILE A 194 -38.52 31.10 -24.81
CA ILE A 194 -39.67 30.17 -24.92
C ILE A 194 -40.78 30.59 -23.96
N VAL A 195 -40.42 30.91 -22.70
CA VAL A 195 -41.45 31.37 -21.71
C VAL A 195 -42.15 32.64 -22.15
N LYS A 196 -41.39 33.61 -22.72
CA LYS A 196 -41.97 34.86 -23.22
C LYS A 196 -42.88 34.68 -24.43
N VAL A 197 -42.70 33.66 -25.23
CA VAL A 197 -43.52 33.34 -26.40
C VAL A 197 -44.83 32.66 -25.97
N VAL A 198 -44.81 31.85 -24.91
CA VAL A 198 -45.99 31.13 -24.39
C VAL A 198 -46.94 32.07 -23.66
N ASP A 199 -46.46 33.14 -23.06
CA ASP A 199 -47.30 34.17 -22.33
C ASP A 199 -47.96 35.23 -23.23
N ARG A 200 -47.86 35.09 -24.55
CA ARG A 200 -48.56 35.93 -25.53
C ARG A 200 -49.68 35.17 -26.23
#